data_cee7abc527dfeb6fbf3c2e4f8c398715
#
_entry.id   cee7abc527dfeb6fbf3c2e4f8c398715
#
_cell.length_a   1.000
_cell.length_b   1.000
_cell.length_c   1.000
_cell.angle_alpha   90.00
_cell.angle_beta   90.00
_cell.angle_gamma   90.00
#
_symmetry.space_group_name_H-M   'P 1'
#
loop_
_entity.id
_entity.type
_entity.pdbx_description
1 polymer ?
#
loop_
_entity_poly.entity_id
_entity_poly.type
_entity_poly.pdbx_seq_one_letter_code
_entity_poly.pdbx_strand_id
1 'polypeptide(L)'
;MLLLGGWVLLLTIVNITFGAYSPGFKALWLGFLSNGSLGDVYTDHDGISVVVDDIAFGIIGIILAAMGHLGMNKAVEGGTFSAIKSLPNCMSGLFSGEYGIRKTVADWMIVFAIIFYLAWSIQYNTWVDPGVFAVSVIPFMFGFGLNMLDKAES
;
A
#
# COMPACT_ATOMS: atom_id res chain seq x y z
N MET A 1 1.06 10.34 0.35
CA MET A 1 1.14 10.40 -1.12
C MET A 1 2.22 9.47 -1.69
N LEU A 2 3.50 9.53 -1.26
CA LEU A 2 4.56 8.68 -1.81
C LEU A 2 4.25 7.17 -1.69
N LEU A 3 3.88 6.70 -0.49
CA LEU A 3 3.52 5.30 -0.26
C LEU A 3 2.29 4.88 -1.07
N LEU A 4 1.28 5.76 -1.15
CA LEU A 4 0.08 5.49 -1.94
C LEU A 4 0.41 5.39 -3.44
N GLY A 5 1.22 6.31 -3.96
CA GLY A 5 1.66 6.25 -5.36
C GLY A 5 2.48 5.00 -5.66
N GLY A 6 3.42 4.65 -4.77
CA GLY A 6 4.19 3.40 -4.88
C GLY A 6 3.30 2.15 -4.85
N TRP A 7 2.26 2.16 -4.01
CA TRP A 7 1.27 1.10 -3.95
C TRP A 7 0.46 0.97 -5.25
N VAL A 8 -0.06 2.08 -5.80
CA VAL A 8 -0.78 2.09 -7.09
C VAL A 8 0.11 1.57 -8.21
N LEU A 9 1.39 1.97 -8.25
CA LEU A 9 2.35 1.48 -9.25
C LEU A 9 2.61 -0.03 -9.09
N LEU A 10 2.77 -0.52 -7.86
CA LEU A 10 2.90 -1.94 -7.58
C LEU A 10 1.69 -2.73 -8.11
N LEU A 11 0.47 -2.27 -7.79
CA LEU A 11 -0.76 -2.90 -8.28
C LEU A 11 -0.85 -2.87 -9.79
N THR A 12 -0.45 -1.78 -10.45
CA THR A 12 -0.41 -1.69 -11.91
C THR A 12 0.53 -2.74 -12.50
N ILE A 13 1.75 -2.86 -11.97
CA ILE A 13 2.74 -3.83 -12.45
C ILE A 13 2.23 -5.26 -12.25
N VAL A 14 1.70 -5.57 -11.07
CA VAL A 14 1.15 -6.89 -10.76
C VAL A 14 -0.03 -7.23 -11.69
N ASN A 15 -0.92 -6.25 -11.94
CA ASN A 15 -2.07 -6.45 -12.81
C ASN A 15 -1.67 -6.76 -14.25
N ILE A 16 -0.62 -6.11 -14.76
CA ILE A 16 -0.08 -6.34 -16.10
C ILE A 16 0.61 -7.72 -16.20
N THR A 17 1.32 -8.14 -15.16
CA THR A 17 2.18 -9.33 -15.20
C THR A 17 1.52 -10.61 -14.74
N PHE A 18 0.70 -10.56 -13.72
CA PHE A 18 0.11 -11.74 -13.05
C PHE A 18 -1.42 -11.69 -12.97
N GLY A 19 -2.03 -10.51 -13.20
CA GLY A 19 -3.43 -10.25 -12.84
C GLY A 19 -3.56 -9.97 -11.34
N ALA A 20 -4.15 -8.84 -10.97
CA ALA A 20 -4.24 -8.43 -9.57
C ALA A 20 -5.55 -8.87 -8.90
N TYR A 21 -6.56 -9.25 -9.67
CA TYR A 21 -7.90 -9.55 -9.14
C TYR A 21 -7.95 -10.92 -8.46
N SER A 22 -7.57 -11.96 -9.20
CA SER A 22 -7.47 -13.34 -8.69
C SER A 22 -6.65 -14.18 -9.68
N PRO A 23 -6.25 -15.43 -9.36
CA PRO A 23 -5.51 -16.28 -10.27
C PRO A 23 -6.22 -16.41 -11.64
N GLY A 24 -5.53 -15.98 -12.71
CA GLY A 24 -6.07 -15.99 -14.07
C GLY A 24 -6.98 -14.80 -14.43
N PHE A 25 -7.14 -13.82 -13.54
CA PHE A 25 -7.96 -12.64 -13.79
C PHE A 25 -7.22 -11.36 -13.44
N LYS A 26 -7.34 -10.37 -14.31
CA LYS A 26 -6.83 -9.01 -14.08
C LYS A 26 -7.96 -8.06 -13.71
N ALA A 27 -7.66 -7.07 -12.87
CA ALA A 27 -8.60 -6.03 -12.54
C ALA A 27 -8.77 -5.04 -13.70
N LEU A 28 -9.99 -4.62 -13.95
CA LEU A 28 -10.32 -3.45 -14.75
C LEU A 28 -10.59 -2.29 -13.78
N TRP A 29 -9.64 -1.36 -13.70
CA TRP A 29 -9.59 -0.38 -12.61
C TRP A 29 -10.81 0.52 -12.54
N LEU A 30 -11.35 0.95 -13.68
CA LEU A 30 -12.54 1.78 -13.73
C LEU A 30 -13.76 1.03 -13.19
N GLY A 31 -13.97 -0.20 -13.66
CA GLY A 31 -15.04 -1.06 -13.18
C GLY A 31 -14.87 -1.46 -11.72
N PHE A 32 -13.64 -1.83 -11.32
CA PHE A 32 -13.31 -2.20 -9.95
C PHE A 32 -13.58 -1.05 -8.96
N LEU A 33 -13.05 0.16 -9.22
CA LEU A 33 -13.23 1.32 -8.34
C LEU A 33 -14.68 1.85 -8.33
N SER A 34 -15.44 1.62 -9.39
CA SER A 34 -16.86 2.00 -9.47
C SER A 34 -17.81 0.90 -9.00
N ASN A 35 -17.28 -0.23 -8.49
CA ASN A 35 -18.06 -1.40 -8.09
C ASN A 35 -18.99 -1.90 -9.22
N GLY A 36 -18.47 -1.95 -10.43
CA GLY A 36 -19.19 -2.42 -11.62
C GLY A 36 -20.12 -1.40 -12.29
N SER A 37 -20.24 -0.18 -11.75
CA SER A 37 -21.17 0.83 -12.31
C SER A 37 -20.71 1.41 -13.65
N LEU A 38 -19.39 1.41 -13.91
CA LEU A 38 -18.79 1.99 -15.12
C LEU A 38 -18.10 0.96 -16.02
N GLY A 39 -18.41 -0.32 -15.86
CA GLY A 39 -17.88 -1.42 -16.69
C GLY A 39 -17.61 -2.68 -15.89
N ASP A 40 -17.02 -3.66 -16.55
CA ASP A 40 -16.65 -4.92 -15.90
C ASP A 40 -15.56 -4.71 -14.84
N VAL A 41 -15.62 -5.51 -13.77
CA VAL A 41 -14.70 -5.41 -12.63
C VAL A 41 -13.37 -6.11 -12.92
N TYR A 42 -13.39 -7.16 -13.72
CA TYR A 42 -12.23 -7.96 -14.10
C TYR A 42 -12.39 -8.56 -15.50
N THR A 43 -11.30 -9.04 -16.06
CA THR A 43 -11.27 -9.81 -17.32
C THR A 43 -10.22 -10.92 -17.20
N ASP A 44 -10.26 -11.87 -18.14
CA ASP A 44 -9.27 -12.95 -18.23
C ASP A 44 -7.85 -12.38 -18.40
N HIS A 45 -6.89 -13.07 -17.80
CA HIS A 45 -5.47 -12.70 -17.86
C HIS A 45 -4.67 -13.80 -18.55
N ASP A 46 -4.40 -13.61 -19.83
CA ASP A 46 -3.65 -14.54 -20.68
C ASP A 46 -2.20 -14.03 -20.91
N GLY A 47 -1.40 -14.03 -19.84
CA GLY A 47 -0.03 -13.55 -19.91
C GLY A 47 0.09 -12.03 -19.79
N ILE A 48 1.27 -11.49 -20.13
CA ILE A 48 1.55 -10.04 -19.99
C ILE A 48 0.67 -9.27 -20.97
N SER A 49 -0.27 -8.52 -20.45
CA SER A 49 -1.20 -7.70 -21.24
C SER A 49 -1.46 -6.35 -20.59
N VAL A 50 -1.48 -5.30 -21.41
CA VAL A 50 -1.74 -3.93 -20.97
C VAL A 50 -3.06 -3.46 -21.56
N VAL A 51 -3.97 -3.00 -20.70
CA VAL A 51 -5.20 -2.33 -21.11
C VAL A 51 -5.12 -0.83 -20.84
N VAL A 52 -5.97 -0.05 -21.46
CA VAL A 52 -6.00 1.42 -21.28
C VAL A 52 -6.16 1.81 -19.81
N ASP A 53 -6.93 1.04 -19.08
CA ASP A 53 -7.16 1.19 -17.63
C ASP A 53 -5.85 1.09 -16.82
N ASP A 54 -4.96 0.17 -17.17
CA ASP A 54 -3.65 0.02 -16.51
C ASP A 54 -2.78 1.26 -16.71
N ILE A 55 -2.84 1.83 -17.93
CA ILE A 55 -2.09 3.06 -18.24
C ILE A 55 -2.63 4.23 -17.41
N ALA A 56 -3.95 4.41 -17.37
CA ALA A 56 -4.58 5.47 -16.61
C ALA A 56 -4.27 5.34 -15.11
N PHE A 57 -4.41 4.13 -14.55
CA PHE A 57 -4.12 3.85 -13.16
C PHE A 57 -2.63 4.04 -12.82
N GLY A 58 -1.73 3.61 -13.71
CA GLY A 58 -0.29 3.83 -13.59
C GLY A 58 0.10 5.32 -13.61
N ILE A 59 -0.52 6.12 -14.49
CA ILE A 59 -0.31 7.57 -14.52
C ILE A 59 -0.72 8.21 -13.19
N ILE A 60 -1.85 7.83 -12.62
CA ILE A 60 -2.28 8.28 -11.29
C ILE A 60 -1.22 7.92 -10.25
N GLY A 61 -0.69 6.70 -10.29
CA GLY A 61 0.39 6.26 -9.41
C GLY A 61 1.64 7.11 -9.51
N ILE A 62 2.07 7.45 -10.73
CA ILE A 62 3.22 8.32 -10.98
C ILE A 62 2.98 9.73 -10.41
N ILE A 63 1.81 10.31 -10.66
CA ILE A 63 1.45 11.64 -10.15
C ILE A 63 1.49 11.67 -8.62
N LEU A 64 0.86 10.68 -7.96
CA LEU A 64 0.84 10.57 -6.50
C LEU A 64 2.25 10.39 -5.92
N ALA A 65 3.07 9.55 -6.54
CA ALA A 65 4.46 9.33 -6.12
C ALA A 65 5.30 10.60 -6.27
N ALA A 66 5.17 11.30 -7.40
CA ALA A 66 5.85 12.57 -7.65
C ALA A 66 5.44 13.65 -6.64
N MET A 67 4.15 13.81 -6.39
CA MET A 67 3.64 14.75 -5.38
C MET A 67 4.17 14.39 -3.98
N GLY A 68 4.19 13.10 -3.63
CA GLY A 68 4.74 12.62 -2.38
C GLY A 68 6.24 12.88 -2.24
N HIS A 69 7.00 12.66 -3.30
CA HIS A 69 8.43 12.94 -3.36
C HIS A 69 8.73 14.43 -3.19
N LEU A 70 8.03 15.28 -3.92
CA LEU A 70 8.18 16.74 -3.82
C LEU A 70 7.80 17.26 -2.41
N GLY A 71 6.73 16.71 -1.82
CA GLY A 71 6.31 17.05 -0.47
C GLY A 71 7.35 16.65 0.58
N MET A 72 7.92 15.44 0.48
CA MET A 72 8.97 14.99 1.40
C MET A 72 10.26 15.80 1.29
N ASN A 73 10.65 16.18 0.08
CA ASN A 73 11.83 17.01 -0.12
C ASN A 73 11.71 18.42 0.49
N LYS A 74 10.47 18.90 0.68
CA LYS A 74 10.20 20.17 1.38
C LYS A 74 10.10 20.03 2.90
N ALA A 75 9.65 18.87 3.37
CA ALA A 75 9.32 18.65 4.79
C ALA A 75 10.45 18.01 5.60
N VAL A 76 11.40 17.31 4.96
CA VAL A 76 12.45 16.52 5.63
C VAL A 76 13.82 16.96 5.12
N GLU A 77 14.72 17.30 6.03
CA GLU A 77 16.13 17.57 5.70
C GLU A 77 16.76 16.32 5.07
N GLY A 78 17.36 16.50 3.88
CA GLY A 78 17.86 15.38 3.07
C GLY A 78 16.80 14.65 2.23
N GLY A 79 15.54 15.10 2.28
CA GLY A 79 14.45 14.69 1.39
C GLY A 79 14.04 13.22 1.53
N THR A 80 13.43 12.70 0.46
CA THR A 80 12.94 11.31 0.40
C THR A 80 14.02 10.28 0.64
N PHE A 81 15.24 10.51 0.16
CA PHE A 81 16.35 9.57 0.33
C PHE A 81 16.76 9.43 1.79
N SER A 82 16.85 10.55 2.52
CA SER A 82 17.13 10.54 3.97
C SER A 82 16.04 9.81 4.74
N ALA A 83 14.77 10.05 4.41
CA ALA A 83 13.65 9.37 5.05
C ALA A 83 13.68 7.84 4.81
N ILE A 84 13.99 7.39 3.59
CA ILE A 84 14.14 5.95 3.30
C ILE A 84 15.32 5.36 4.06
N LYS A 85 16.46 6.06 4.11
CA LYS A 85 17.65 5.61 4.83
C LYS A 85 17.44 5.51 6.35
N SER A 86 16.49 6.27 6.91
CA SER A 86 16.14 6.21 8.33
C SER A 86 15.19 5.05 8.69
N LEU A 87 14.55 4.38 7.71
CA LEU A 87 13.62 3.27 7.95
C LEU A 87 14.21 2.13 8.81
N PRO A 88 15.47 1.65 8.59
CA PRO A 88 16.05 0.63 9.46
C PRO A 88 16.15 1.06 10.93
N ASN A 89 16.44 2.34 11.19
CA ASN A 89 16.50 2.88 12.55
C ASN A 89 15.10 2.96 13.19
N CYS A 90 14.07 3.29 12.40
CA CYS A 90 12.68 3.22 12.87
C CYS A 90 12.26 1.78 13.20
N MET A 91 12.72 0.80 12.40
CA MET A 91 12.43 -0.62 12.64
C MET A 91 13.15 -1.16 13.89
N SER A 92 14.34 -0.67 14.24
CA SER A 92 15.03 -1.08 15.46
C SER A 92 14.24 -0.69 16.72
N GLY A 93 13.50 0.40 16.67
CA GLY A 93 12.58 0.84 17.73
C GLY A 93 11.43 -0.14 18.02
N LEU A 94 11.04 -0.98 17.05
CA LEU A 94 10.01 -2.01 17.25
C LEU A 94 10.39 -3.06 18.30
N PHE A 95 11.67 -3.27 18.53
CA PHE A 95 12.21 -4.29 19.43
C PHE A 95 12.77 -3.70 20.74
N SER A 96 12.93 -2.39 20.84
CA SER A 96 13.60 -1.78 21.99
C SER A 96 12.69 -1.61 23.22
N GLY A 97 11.38 -1.54 23.04
CA GLY A 97 10.42 -1.27 24.12
C GLY A 97 10.60 0.09 24.83
N GLU A 98 11.60 0.88 24.41
CA GLU A 98 11.97 2.17 25.02
C GLU A 98 10.87 3.22 24.95
N TYR A 99 9.99 3.09 23.96
CA TYR A 99 8.91 4.04 23.67
C TYR A 99 7.58 3.73 24.36
N GLY A 100 7.56 2.73 25.26
CA GLY A 100 6.35 2.31 25.97
C GLY A 100 5.51 1.28 25.22
N ILE A 101 4.66 0.57 25.97
CA ILE A 101 3.85 -0.56 25.46
C ILE A 101 2.89 -0.11 24.35
N ARG A 102 2.23 1.06 24.50
CA ARG A 102 1.26 1.57 23.53
C ARG A 102 1.88 1.73 22.15
N LYS A 103 3.03 2.40 22.08
CA LYS A 103 3.75 2.62 20.82
C LYS A 103 4.26 1.32 20.23
N THR A 104 4.80 0.43 21.02
CA THR A 104 5.27 -0.88 20.57
C THR A 104 4.12 -1.69 19.94
N VAL A 105 2.95 -1.75 20.60
CA VAL A 105 1.75 -2.42 20.04
C VAL A 105 1.30 -1.76 18.74
N ALA A 106 1.27 -0.43 18.69
CA ALA A 106 0.88 0.32 17.50
C ALA A 106 1.77 -0.01 16.30
N ASP A 107 3.06 0.01 16.49
CA ASP A 107 4.05 -0.27 15.44
C ASP A 107 3.96 -1.73 14.96
N TRP A 108 3.80 -2.69 15.89
CA TRP A 108 3.59 -4.09 15.53
C TRP A 108 2.29 -4.34 14.78
N MET A 109 1.22 -3.63 15.09
CA MET A 109 -0.04 -3.74 14.34
C MET A 109 0.13 -3.27 12.89
N ILE A 110 0.87 -2.17 12.66
CA ILE A 110 1.18 -1.69 11.31
C ILE A 110 2.04 -2.70 10.55
N VAL A 111 3.09 -3.22 11.18
CA VAL A 111 3.98 -4.21 10.56
C VAL A 111 3.23 -5.49 10.23
N PHE A 112 2.40 -5.99 11.15
CA PHE A 112 1.55 -7.17 10.91
C PHE A 112 0.61 -6.95 9.72
N ALA A 113 -0.05 -5.80 9.64
CA ALA A 113 -0.96 -5.47 8.55
C ALA A 113 -0.26 -5.52 7.18
N ILE A 114 0.94 -4.94 7.09
CA ILE A 114 1.73 -4.91 5.85
C ILE A 114 2.21 -6.31 5.49
N ILE A 115 2.79 -7.05 6.45
CA ILE A 115 3.31 -8.40 6.22
C ILE A 115 2.17 -9.34 5.82
N PHE A 116 1.04 -9.30 6.54
CA PHE A 116 -0.12 -10.13 6.22
C PHE A 116 -0.63 -9.87 4.80
N TYR A 117 -0.82 -8.58 4.46
CA TYR A 117 -1.27 -8.21 3.13
C TYR A 117 -0.33 -8.73 2.03
N LEU A 118 0.97 -8.45 2.15
CA LEU A 118 1.95 -8.86 1.15
C LEU A 118 2.07 -10.39 1.04
N ALA A 119 2.15 -11.09 2.18
CA ALA A 119 2.27 -12.54 2.21
C ALA A 119 1.05 -13.22 1.58
N TRP A 120 -0.16 -12.77 1.94
CA TRP A 120 -1.39 -13.31 1.37
C TRP A 120 -1.51 -13.02 -0.11
N SER A 121 -1.28 -11.77 -0.53
CA SER A 121 -1.39 -11.37 -1.93
C SER A 121 -0.40 -12.10 -2.83
N ILE A 122 0.83 -12.32 -2.36
CA ILE A 122 1.84 -13.08 -3.09
C ILE A 122 1.46 -14.58 -3.17
N GLN A 123 1.00 -15.15 -2.05
CA GLN A 123 0.70 -16.58 -1.98
C GLN A 123 -0.51 -16.97 -2.82
N TYR A 124 -1.55 -16.14 -2.83
CA TYR A 124 -2.82 -16.45 -3.47
C TYR A 124 -3.10 -15.64 -4.74
N ASN A 125 -2.20 -14.75 -5.11
CA ASN A 125 -2.37 -13.79 -6.23
C ASN A 125 -3.69 -13.02 -6.18
N THR A 126 -4.06 -12.52 -4.99
CA THR A 126 -5.29 -11.77 -4.72
C THR A 126 -4.96 -10.39 -4.14
N TRP A 127 -4.53 -9.47 -5.00
CA TRP A 127 -3.99 -8.17 -4.59
C TRP A 127 -5.07 -7.12 -4.29
N VAL A 128 -6.26 -7.30 -4.86
CA VAL A 128 -7.40 -6.37 -4.68
C VAL A 128 -8.60 -7.05 -4.03
N ASP A 129 -8.38 -8.14 -3.30
CA ASP A 129 -9.43 -8.86 -2.58
C ASP A 129 -9.97 -8.01 -1.40
N PRO A 130 -11.29 -7.72 -1.36
CA PRO A 130 -11.89 -6.95 -0.28
C PRO A 130 -11.70 -7.57 1.11
N GLY A 131 -11.65 -8.90 1.21
CA GLY A 131 -11.43 -9.62 2.47
C GLY A 131 -10.03 -9.38 3.01
N VAL A 132 -9.02 -9.45 2.13
CA VAL A 132 -7.61 -9.17 2.51
C VAL A 132 -7.44 -7.72 2.92
N PHE A 133 -8.07 -6.79 2.20
CA PHE A 133 -8.06 -5.38 2.59
C PHE A 133 -8.70 -5.16 3.96
N ALA A 134 -9.86 -5.76 4.23
CA ALA A 134 -10.53 -5.61 5.51
C ALA A 134 -9.65 -6.10 6.68
N VAL A 135 -9.03 -7.28 6.56
CA VAL A 135 -8.13 -7.82 7.58
C VAL A 135 -6.88 -6.99 7.76
N SER A 136 -6.35 -6.36 6.69
CA SER A 136 -5.13 -5.57 6.75
C SER A 136 -5.39 -4.13 7.22
N VAL A 137 -6.49 -3.50 6.78
CA VAL A 137 -6.79 -2.10 7.09
C VAL A 137 -7.13 -1.91 8.56
N ILE A 138 -7.82 -2.86 9.20
CA ILE A 138 -8.20 -2.74 10.61
C ILE A 138 -6.96 -2.59 11.52
N PRO A 139 -5.99 -3.54 11.55
CA PRO A 139 -4.81 -3.37 12.39
C PRO A 139 -3.94 -2.18 11.95
N PHE A 140 -3.86 -1.88 10.65
CA PHE A 140 -3.13 -0.72 10.15
C PHE A 140 -3.70 0.58 10.73
N MET A 141 -5.02 0.78 10.65
CA MET A 141 -5.69 1.99 11.15
C MET A 141 -5.63 2.08 12.68
N PHE A 142 -5.75 0.96 13.38
CA PHE A 142 -5.59 0.92 14.83
C PHE A 142 -4.18 1.32 15.26
N GLY A 143 -3.16 0.74 14.64
CA GLY A 143 -1.76 1.08 14.92
C GLY A 143 -1.45 2.54 14.58
N PHE A 144 -1.96 3.05 13.46
CA PHE A 144 -1.82 4.46 13.08
C PHE A 144 -2.51 5.39 14.09
N GLY A 145 -3.74 5.07 14.51
CA GLY A 145 -4.48 5.85 15.51
C GLY A 145 -3.78 5.89 16.87
N LEU A 146 -3.26 4.77 17.35
CA LEU A 146 -2.48 4.72 18.60
C LEU A 146 -1.21 5.58 18.52
N ASN A 147 -0.51 5.57 17.38
CA ASN A 147 0.66 6.42 17.17
C ASN A 147 0.32 7.92 17.12
N MET A 148 -0.86 8.27 16.59
CA MET A 148 -1.33 9.67 16.62
C MET A 148 -1.68 10.12 18.04
N LEU A 149 -2.31 9.26 18.83
CA LEU A 149 -2.63 9.54 20.25
C LEU A 149 -1.35 9.75 21.08
N ASP A 150 -0.34 8.90 20.91
CA ASP A 150 0.93 9.01 21.59
C ASP A 150 1.62 10.35 21.30
N LYS A 151 1.57 10.80 20.04
CA LYS A 151 2.07 12.11 19.63
C LYS A 151 1.30 13.29 20.21
N ALA A 152 0.01 13.13 20.45
CA ALA A 152 -0.83 14.21 20.97
C ALA A 152 -0.70 14.37 22.50
N GLU A 153 -0.26 13.31 23.20
CA GLU A 153 -0.06 13.28 24.65
C GLU A 153 1.40 13.61 25.07
N SER A 154 2.34 13.61 24.13
CA SER A 154 3.76 13.95 24.34
C SER A 154 4.03 15.45 24.14
#